data_9adab324689a60e04044bf82cda77400
#
_entry.id   9adab324689a60e04044bf82cda77400
#
_cell.length_a   1.000
_cell.length_b   1.000
_cell.length_c   1.000
_cell.angle_alpha   90.00
_cell.angle_beta   90.00
_cell.angle_gamma   90.00
#
_symmetry.space_group_name_H-M   'P 1'
#
loop_
_entity.id
_entity.type
_entity.pdbx_description
1 polymer ?
#
loop_
_entity_poly.entity_id
_entity_poly.type
_entity_poly.pdbx_seq_one_letter_code
_entity_poly.pdbx_strand_id
1 'polypeptide(L)' 'MTQEARAARALRDELDILRERANKVHLLESERESYKDKMSQMESLKCRIDEVREENKILVETKEMLEDQLECSRRYL' A
#
# COMPACT_ATOMS: atom_id res chain seq x y z
N MET A 1 40.08 -39.07 15.08
CA MET A 1 38.64 -39.36 15.08
C MET A 1 37.80 -38.31 15.73
N THR A 2 38.17 -37.80 16.86
CA THR A 2 37.42 -36.78 17.58
C THR A 2 37.46 -35.38 16.94
N GLN A 3 38.57 -34.98 16.33
CA GLN A 3 38.70 -33.66 15.69
C GLN A 3 37.89 -33.53 14.40
N GLU A 4 37.89 -34.60 13.59
CA GLU A 4 37.09 -34.58 12.33
C GLU A 4 35.59 -34.59 12.63
N ALA A 5 35.15 -35.34 13.62
CA ALA A 5 33.77 -35.37 14.05
C ALA A 5 33.31 -34.02 14.62
N ARG A 6 34.19 -33.33 15.38
CA ARG A 6 33.92 -32.00 15.90
C ARG A 6 33.85 -30.95 14.79
N ALA A 7 34.77 -31.01 13.83
CA ALA A 7 34.76 -30.12 12.67
C ALA A 7 33.50 -30.33 11.83
N ALA A 8 33.08 -31.56 11.61
CA ALA A 8 31.84 -31.87 10.91
C ALA A 8 30.60 -31.32 11.62
N ARG A 9 30.55 -31.41 12.96
CA ARG A 9 29.47 -30.83 13.75
C ARG A 9 29.44 -29.29 13.65
N ALA A 10 30.61 -28.65 13.78
CA ALA A 10 30.73 -27.22 13.68
C ALA A 10 30.25 -26.70 12.31
N LEU A 11 30.65 -27.38 11.23
CA LEU A 11 30.19 -27.04 9.87
C LEU A 11 28.68 -27.26 9.72
N ARG A 12 28.15 -28.31 10.31
CA ARG A 12 26.71 -28.58 10.28
C ARG A 12 25.92 -27.50 11.02
N ASP A 13 26.40 -27.06 12.19
CA ASP A 13 25.80 -25.99 12.97
C ASP A 13 25.84 -24.65 12.23
N GLU A 14 26.96 -24.35 11.58
CA GLU A 14 27.08 -23.15 10.74
C GLU A 14 26.12 -23.18 9.56
N LEU A 15 25.96 -24.32 8.90
CA LEU A 15 24.99 -24.50 7.83
C LEU A 15 23.56 -24.28 8.31
N ASP A 16 23.22 -24.80 9.48
CA ASP A 16 21.88 -24.62 10.06
C ASP A 16 21.60 -23.14 10.35
N ILE A 17 22.58 -22.43 10.91
CA ILE A 17 22.48 -20.99 11.15
C ILE A 17 22.29 -20.22 9.84
N LEU A 18 23.06 -20.56 8.82
CA LEU A 18 22.95 -19.92 7.50
C LEU A 18 21.60 -20.19 6.85
N ARG A 19 21.08 -21.39 6.98
CA ARG A 19 19.74 -21.75 6.49
C ARG A 19 18.65 -20.94 7.19
N GLU A 20 18.72 -20.80 8.50
CA GLU A 20 17.79 -19.98 9.27
C GLU A 20 17.83 -18.53 8.82
N ARG A 21 19.02 -17.97 8.62
CA ARG A 21 19.19 -16.59 8.11
C ARG A 21 18.61 -16.43 6.72
N ALA A 22 18.87 -17.39 5.82
CA ALA A 22 18.31 -17.38 4.48
C ALA A 22 16.78 -17.42 4.50
N ASN A 23 16.19 -18.25 5.37
CA ASN A 23 14.75 -18.32 5.54
C ASN A 23 14.16 -17.00 6.06
N LYS A 24 14.84 -16.36 7.02
CA LYS A 24 14.42 -15.04 7.52
C LYS A 24 14.48 -13.97 6.44
N VAL A 25 15.52 -13.98 5.61
CA VAL A 25 15.64 -13.06 4.47
C VAL A 25 14.48 -13.27 3.50
N HIS A 26 14.14 -14.50 3.16
CA HIS A 26 13.00 -14.79 2.29
C HIS A 26 11.68 -14.31 2.88
N LEU A 27 11.47 -14.50 4.17
CA LEU A 27 10.27 -14.01 4.87
C LEU A 27 10.20 -12.48 4.82
N LEU A 28 11.31 -11.80 5.11
CA LEU A 28 11.38 -10.34 5.07
C LEU A 28 11.16 -9.78 3.66
N GLU A 29 11.70 -10.45 2.64
CA GLU A 29 11.46 -10.08 1.24
C GLU A 29 9.99 -10.23 0.87
N SER A 30 9.37 -11.32 1.28
CA SER A 30 7.95 -11.57 1.06
C SER A 30 7.06 -10.53 1.76
N GLU A 31 7.37 -10.18 3.00
CA GLU A 31 6.69 -9.12 3.75
C GLU A 31 6.86 -7.76 3.07
N ARG A 32 8.07 -7.46 2.61
CA ARG A 32 8.37 -6.23 1.88
C ARG A 32 7.53 -6.11 0.61
N GLU A 33 7.40 -7.17 -0.16
CA GLU A 33 6.56 -7.19 -1.36
C GLU A 33 5.09 -6.97 -1.01
N SER A 34 4.61 -7.63 0.04
CA SER A 34 3.25 -7.46 0.53
C SER A 34 2.97 -6.01 0.95
N TYR A 35 3.89 -5.38 1.67
CA TYR A 35 3.76 -3.98 2.08
C TYR A 35 3.80 -3.03 0.88
N LYS A 36 4.65 -3.29 -0.10
CA LYS A 36 4.70 -2.51 -1.35
C LYS A 36 3.36 -2.54 -2.08
N ASP A 37 2.76 -3.72 -2.20
CA ASP A 37 1.47 -3.89 -2.84
C ASP A 37 0.37 -3.13 -2.09
N LYS A 38 0.36 -3.21 -0.77
CA LYS A 38 -0.58 -2.48 0.07
C LYS A 38 -0.40 -0.97 -0.06
N MET A 39 0.83 -0.48 -0.07
CA MET A 39 1.11 0.94 -0.26
C MET A 39 0.66 1.43 -1.64
N SER A 40 0.90 0.64 -2.68
CA SER A 40 0.43 0.93 -4.03
C SER A 40 -1.10 1.02 -4.10
N GLN A 41 -1.80 0.10 -3.45
CA GLN A 41 -3.26 0.12 -3.34
C GLN A 41 -3.75 1.34 -2.57
N MET A 42 -3.09 1.71 -1.48
CA MET A 42 -3.43 2.90 -0.71
C MET A 42 -3.25 4.18 -1.51
N GLU A 43 -2.19 4.29 -2.30
CA GLU A 43 -1.97 5.44 -3.19
C GLU A 43 -3.05 5.52 -4.27
N SER A 44 -3.42 4.40 -4.86
CA SER A 44 -4.50 4.34 -5.84
C SER A 44 -5.83 4.78 -5.23
N LEU A 45 -6.16 4.32 -4.03
CA LEU A 45 -7.35 4.74 -3.31
C LEU A 45 -7.33 6.23 -2.96
N LYS A 46 -6.18 6.75 -2.56
CA LYS A 46 -6.01 8.17 -2.28
C LYS A 46 -6.27 9.03 -3.51
N CYS A 47 -5.72 8.64 -4.66
CA CYS A 47 -5.99 9.30 -5.93
C CYS A 47 -7.48 9.27 -6.27
N ARG A 48 -8.15 8.15 -6.04
CA ARG A 48 -9.59 8.02 -6.29
C ARG A 48 -10.41 8.93 -5.36
N ILE A 49 -10.03 9.01 -4.10
CA ILE A 49 -10.66 9.91 -3.13
C ILE A 49 -10.51 11.37 -3.58
N ASP A 50 -9.33 11.76 -4.00
CA ASP A 50 -9.07 13.11 -4.47
C ASP A 50 -9.90 13.45 -5.73
N GLU A 51 -10.01 12.51 -6.67
CA GLU A 51 -10.86 12.64 -7.85
C GLU A 51 -12.33 12.82 -7.49
N VAL A 52 -12.84 11.98 -6.59
CA VAL A 52 -14.24 12.05 -6.14
C VAL A 52 -14.52 13.36 -5.41
N ARG A 53 -13.59 13.83 -4.58
CA ARG A 53 -13.71 15.11 -3.89
C ARG A 53 -13.79 16.27 -4.88
N GLU A 54 -12.97 16.25 -5.93
CA GLU A 54 -13.00 17.27 -6.97
C GLU A 54 -14.30 17.22 -7.77
N GLU A 55 -14.76 16.02 -8.14
CA GLU A 55 -16.06 15.83 -8.78
C GLU A 55 -17.21 16.37 -7.91
N ASN A 56 -17.20 16.06 -6.61
CA ASN A 56 -18.19 16.57 -5.68
C ASN A 56 -18.18 18.09 -5.60
N LYS A 57 -17.02 18.69 -5.54
CA LYS A 57 -16.87 20.14 -5.52
C LYS A 57 -17.49 20.78 -6.75
N ILE A 58 -17.20 20.25 -7.93
CA ILE A 58 -17.74 20.72 -9.20
C ILE A 58 -19.27 20.56 -9.20
N LEU A 59 -19.78 19.42 -8.74
CA LEU A 59 -21.23 19.18 -8.68
C LEU A 59 -21.94 20.13 -7.74
N VAL A 60 -21.37 20.41 -6.58
CA VAL A 60 -21.93 21.38 -5.62
C VAL A 60 -21.94 22.79 -6.21
N GLU A 61 -20.86 23.22 -6.84
CA GLU A 61 -20.77 24.51 -7.49
C GLU A 61 -21.78 24.65 -8.64
N THR A 62 -21.92 23.60 -9.44
CA THR A 62 -22.90 23.55 -10.53
C THR A 62 -24.32 23.61 -9.99
N LYS A 63 -24.62 22.89 -8.95
CA LYS A 63 -25.93 22.92 -8.28
C LYS A 63 -26.27 24.32 -7.78
N GLU A 64 -25.32 24.99 -7.12
CA GLU A 64 -25.52 26.37 -6.62
C GLU A 64 -25.75 27.33 -7.76
N MET A 65 -24.99 27.22 -8.84
CA MET A 65 -25.21 28.05 -10.04
C MET A 65 -26.60 27.86 -10.63
N LEU A 66 -27.06 26.62 -10.74
CA LEU A 66 -28.38 26.30 -11.28
C LEU A 66 -29.49 26.80 -10.36
N GLU A 67 -29.35 26.68 -9.04
CA GLU A 67 -30.29 27.21 -8.06
C GLU A 67 -30.39 28.75 -8.16
N ASP A 68 -29.27 29.41 -8.29
CA ASP A 68 -29.23 30.89 -8.46
C ASP A 68 -29.91 31.33 -9.76
N GLN A 69 -29.66 30.62 -10.85
CA GLN A 69 -30.31 30.90 -12.13
C GLN A 69 -31.81 30.67 -12.04
N LEU A 70 -32.21 29.60 -11.38
CA LEU A 70 -33.65 29.29 -11.20
C LEU A 70 -34.34 30.34 -10.33
N GLU A 71 -33.70 30.77 -9.26
CA GLU A 71 -34.23 31.85 -8.40
C GLU A 71 -34.31 33.16 -9.15
N CYS A 72 -33.30 33.51 -9.93
CA CYS A 72 -33.30 34.70 -10.76
C CYS A 72 -34.45 34.66 -11.78
N SER A 73 -34.66 33.51 -12.41
CA SER A 73 -35.76 33.32 -13.34
C SER A 73 -37.13 33.46 -12.67
N ARG A 74 -37.29 32.98 -11.45
CA ARG A 74 -38.54 33.13 -10.67
C ARG A 74 -38.84 34.57 -10.32
N ARG A 75 -37.82 35.38 -10.05
CA ARG A 75 -38.00 36.82 -9.73
C ARG A 75 -38.54 37.65 -10.90
N TYR A 76 -38.22 37.24 -12.12
CA TYR A 76 -38.65 37.93 -13.34
C TYR A 76 -39.96 37.40 -13.95
N LEU A 77 -40.46 36.33 -13.41
CA LEU A 77 -41.75 35.77 -13.77
C LEU A 77 -42.85 36.24 -12.83
#